data_02833c6c776818772e99c36e0c9dca7c
#
_entry.id   02833c6c776818772e99c36e0c9dca7c
#
_cell.length_a   1.000
_cell.length_b   1.000
_cell.length_c   1.000
_cell.angle_alpha   90.00
_cell.angle_beta   90.00
_cell.angle_gamma   90.00
#
_symmetry.space_group_name_H-M   'P 1'
#
loop_
_entity.id
_entity.type
_entity.pdbx_description
1 polymer ?
#
loop_
_entity_poly.entity_id
_entity_poly.type
_entity_poly.pdbx_seq_one_letter_code
_entity_poly.pdbx_strand_id
1 'polypeptide(L)'
;PAIEAGCIFMPMSSAALLVRPKLITRAQETGARIIIPTGALIGFDAVRAAAEGNIKSVRMKSIKPIEGLINSPHLKEHGIDPTHLEARTKIFDGTALEAAAGFPANVNITAALSLAGIGPDKTMLEIWADPHAKRNVHTVEVEAAETRFSVCIEGIPSPENPASGLLTPLSLIAALRGLTATLRVGS
;
A
#
# COMPACT_ATOMS: atom_id res chain seq x y z
N PRO A 1 -18.23 -1.45 14.10
CA PRO A 1 -18.33 -2.17 15.37
C PRO A 1 -17.00 -2.19 16.15
N ALA A 2 -15.87 -2.66 15.57
CA ALA A 2 -14.59 -2.76 16.29
C ALA A 2 -14.09 -1.40 16.82
N ILE A 3 -14.16 -0.35 16.02
CA ILE A 3 -13.77 1.01 16.41
C ILE A 3 -14.71 1.54 17.51
N GLU A 4 -16.02 1.32 17.39
CA GLU A 4 -17.00 1.71 18.41
C GLU A 4 -16.81 0.99 19.75
N ALA A 5 -16.26 -0.21 19.71
CA ALA A 5 -15.95 -0.99 20.89
C ALA A 5 -14.57 -0.70 21.51
N GLY A 6 -13.82 0.29 21.00
CA GLY A 6 -12.48 0.63 21.47
C GLY A 6 -11.42 -0.46 21.17
N CYS A 7 -11.69 -1.36 20.23
CA CYS A 7 -10.80 -2.48 19.93
C CYS A 7 -9.63 -2.06 19.02
N ILE A 8 -8.61 -2.93 18.95
CA ILE A 8 -7.56 -2.84 17.92
C ILE A 8 -8.15 -3.34 16.61
N PHE A 9 -8.18 -2.46 15.60
CA PHE A 9 -8.65 -2.77 14.26
C PHE A 9 -7.44 -2.90 13.32
N MET A 10 -7.27 -4.07 12.70
CA MET A 10 -6.17 -4.36 11.78
C MET A 10 -6.70 -4.61 10.35
N PRO A 11 -6.96 -3.57 9.55
CA PRO A 11 -7.44 -3.75 8.19
C PRO A 11 -6.32 -4.19 7.25
N MET A 12 -6.55 -5.26 6.47
CA MET A 12 -5.68 -5.63 5.35
C MET A 12 -6.02 -4.83 4.08
N SER A 13 -7.25 -4.36 3.95
CA SER A 13 -7.72 -3.47 2.87
C SER A 13 -7.53 -2.01 3.27
N SER A 14 -6.27 -1.58 3.44
CA SER A 14 -5.91 -0.24 3.91
C SER A 14 -6.38 0.88 2.97
N ALA A 15 -6.52 0.62 1.68
CA ALA A 15 -7.10 1.57 0.72
C ALA A 15 -8.50 2.05 1.12
N ALA A 16 -9.28 1.22 1.82
CA ALA A 16 -10.59 1.60 2.33
C ALA A 16 -10.55 2.75 3.36
N LEU A 17 -9.42 2.96 4.03
CA LEU A 17 -9.25 4.08 4.97
C LEU A 17 -9.09 5.41 4.25
N LEU A 18 -8.49 5.43 3.05
CA LEU A 18 -8.31 6.66 2.26
C LEU A 18 -9.64 7.27 1.85
N VAL A 19 -10.60 6.43 1.50
CA VAL A 19 -11.97 6.86 1.12
C VAL A 19 -12.91 7.01 2.32
N ARG A 20 -12.43 6.69 3.53
CA ARG A 20 -13.20 6.81 4.79
C ARG A 20 -12.36 7.40 5.91
N PRO A 21 -11.80 8.62 5.75
CA PRO A 21 -10.89 9.24 6.74
C PRO A 21 -11.56 9.43 8.12
N LYS A 22 -12.89 9.59 8.16
CA LYS A 22 -13.66 9.67 9.41
C LYS A 22 -13.48 8.46 10.34
N LEU A 23 -13.07 7.30 9.82
CA LEU A 23 -12.77 6.14 10.68
C LEU A 23 -11.54 6.37 11.56
N ILE A 24 -10.55 7.12 11.09
CA ILE A 24 -9.35 7.45 11.86
C ILE A 24 -9.72 8.41 12.99
N THR A 25 -10.46 9.47 12.70
CA THR A 25 -10.98 10.39 13.72
C THR A 25 -11.83 9.67 14.76
N ARG A 26 -12.73 8.79 14.27
CA ARG A 26 -13.58 8.03 15.19
C ARG A 26 -12.79 7.07 16.09
N ALA A 27 -11.72 6.47 15.60
CA ALA A 27 -10.83 5.65 16.42
C ALA A 27 -10.17 6.49 17.55
N GLN A 28 -9.76 7.73 17.28
CA GLN A 28 -9.24 8.64 18.31
C GLN A 28 -10.29 8.94 19.39
N GLU A 29 -11.54 9.21 19.01
CA GLU A 29 -12.63 9.51 19.93
C GLU A 29 -13.00 8.32 20.84
N THR A 30 -12.94 7.09 20.32
CA THR A 30 -13.33 5.88 21.05
C THR A 30 -12.18 5.22 21.81
N GLY A 31 -10.95 5.70 21.63
CA GLY A 31 -9.73 5.05 22.16
C GLY A 31 -9.35 3.77 21.42
N ALA A 32 -9.99 3.48 20.29
CA ALA A 32 -9.60 2.38 19.42
C ALA A 32 -8.26 2.64 18.74
N ARG A 33 -7.56 1.58 18.37
CA ARG A 33 -6.30 1.69 17.62
C ARG A 33 -6.46 1.08 16.23
N ILE A 34 -6.01 1.81 15.21
CA ILE A 34 -5.91 1.27 13.85
C ILE A 34 -4.45 0.90 13.62
N ILE A 35 -4.18 -0.37 13.35
CA ILE A 35 -2.84 -0.87 13.04
C ILE A 35 -2.87 -1.45 11.64
N ILE A 36 -2.10 -0.86 10.73
CA ILE A 36 -1.99 -1.33 9.35
C ILE A 36 -0.71 -2.18 9.25
N PRO A 37 -0.83 -3.50 9.03
CA PRO A 37 0.33 -4.34 8.77
C PRO A 37 1.07 -3.88 7.50
N THR A 38 2.36 -4.18 7.41
CA THR A 38 3.20 -3.73 6.29
C THR A 38 2.76 -4.31 4.94
N GLY A 39 1.97 -5.38 4.95
CA GLY A 39 1.50 -6.01 3.72
C GLY A 39 2.67 -6.64 2.95
N ALA A 40 2.78 -6.30 1.68
CA ALA A 40 3.85 -6.78 0.81
C ALA A 40 4.99 -5.76 0.64
N LEU A 41 5.08 -4.74 1.50
CA LEU A 41 6.16 -3.75 1.48
C LEU A 41 6.97 -3.80 2.77
N ILE A 42 8.17 -3.21 2.74
CA ILE A 42 9.06 -3.00 3.89
C ILE A 42 9.41 -1.51 4.01
N GLY A 43 10.06 -1.11 5.12
CA GLY A 43 10.59 0.24 5.28
C GLY A 43 9.58 1.28 5.77
N PHE A 44 8.40 0.89 6.23
CA PHE A 44 7.44 1.84 6.81
C PHE A 44 7.93 2.50 8.10
N ASP A 45 8.79 1.83 8.84
CA ASP A 45 9.50 2.40 9.99
C ASP A 45 10.39 3.58 9.58
N ALA A 46 11.15 3.42 8.49
CA ALA A 46 11.98 4.50 7.93
C ALA A 46 11.12 5.67 7.41
N VAL A 47 9.99 5.37 6.75
CA VAL A 47 9.05 6.39 6.27
C VAL A 47 8.45 7.17 7.43
N ARG A 48 8.01 6.47 8.50
CA ARG A 48 7.45 7.13 9.69
C ARG A 48 8.50 7.97 10.41
N ALA A 49 9.73 7.47 10.53
CA ALA A 49 10.82 8.25 11.10
C ALA A 49 11.12 9.53 10.29
N ALA A 50 11.16 9.42 8.96
CA ALA A 50 11.32 10.58 8.08
C ALA A 50 10.13 11.56 8.15
N ALA A 51 8.94 11.07 8.45
CA ALA A 51 7.73 11.90 8.59
C ALA A 51 7.69 12.76 9.87
N GLU A 52 8.51 12.43 10.87
CA GLU A 52 8.73 13.32 12.03
C GLU A 52 9.58 14.57 11.65
N GLY A 53 10.28 14.49 10.52
CA GLY A 53 11.03 15.61 9.94
C GLY A 53 10.29 16.23 8.74
N ASN A 54 11.02 16.44 7.63
CA ASN A 54 10.47 17.10 6.45
C ASN A 54 10.65 16.23 5.19
N ILE A 55 9.64 15.41 4.87
CA ILE A 55 9.59 14.67 3.61
C ILE A 55 9.22 15.62 2.46
N LYS A 56 10.03 15.65 1.43
CA LYS A 56 9.84 16.44 0.20
C LYS A 56 8.99 15.69 -0.82
N SER A 57 9.22 14.38 -0.96
CA SER A 57 8.44 13.55 -1.89
C SER A 57 8.44 12.08 -1.47
N VAL A 58 7.33 11.41 -1.78
CA VAL A 58 7.18 9.95 -1.73
C VAL A 58 6.63 9.50 -3.07
N ARG A 59 7.37 8.62 -3.73
CA ARG A 59 6.98 8.03 -5.02
C ARG A 59 7.01 6.53 -4.94
N MET A 60 6.00 5.89 -5.51
CA MET A 60 5.95 4.45 -5.62
C MET A 60 5.73 4.05 -7.08
N LYS A 61 6.49 3.08 -7.53
CA LYS A 61 6.31 2.41 -8.82
C LYS A 61 5.92 0.95 -8.57
N SER A 62 4.77 0.54 -9.09
CA SER A 62 4.28 -0.83 -9.01
C SER A 62 4.26 -1.45 -10.40
N ILE A 63 5.01 -2.53 -10.60
CA ILE A 63 4.95 -3.36 -11.80
C ILE A 63 4.22 -4.64 -11.43
N LYS A 64 3.19 -4.98 -12.19
CA LYS A 64 2.32 -6.12 -11.88
C LYS A 64 2.11 -7.00 -13.10
N PRO A 65 2.01 -8.33 -12.88
CA PRO A 65 1.43 -9.25 -13.87
C PRO A 65 0.01 -8.79 -14.25
N ILE A 66 -0.36 -9.07 -15.50
CA ILE A 66 -1.67 -8.67 -16.06
C ILE A 66 -2.82 -9.26 -15.27
N GLU A 67 -2.70 -10.52 -14.82
CA GLU A 67 -3.72 -11.26 -14.09
C GLU A 67 -4.20 -10.53 -12.83
N GLY A 68 -3.30 -9.79 -12.18
CA GLY A 68 -3.63 -9.00 -10.99
C GLY A 68 -4.37 -7.68 -11.29
N LEU A 69 -4.49 -7.28 -12.55
CA LEU A 69 -5.01 -5.97 -12.99
C LEU A 69 -6.30 -6.04 -13.79
N ILE A 70 -6.60 -7.16 -14.44
CA ILE A 70 -7.72 -7.34 -15.40
C ILE A 70 -9.06 -6.79 -14.88
N ASN A 71 -9.34 -6.94 -13.59
CA ASN A 71 -10.61 -6.55 -13.00
C ASN A 71 -10.63 -5.13 -12.43
N SER A 72 -9.59 -4.32 -12.67
CA SER A 72 -9.49 -2.97 -12.11
C SER A 72 -10.55 -2.04 -12.75
N PRO A 73 -11.32 -1.28 -11.96
CA PRO A 73 -12.29 -0.32 -12.47
C PRO A 73 -11.67 0.68 -13.45
N HIS A 74 -10.50 1.22 -13.12
CA HIS A 74 -9.78 2.19 -13.96
C HIS A 74 -9.55 1.68 -15.39
N LEU A 75 -9.16 0.43 -15.57
CA LEU A 75 -8.93 -0.14 -16.90
C LEU A 75 -10.23 -0.21 -17.71
N LYS A 76 -11.34 -0.59 -17.05
CA LYS A 76 -12.67 -0.64 -17.68
C LYS A 76 -13.16 0.73 -18.10
N GLU A 77 -13.02 1.73 -17.22
CA GLU A 77 -13.44 3.13 -17.47
C GLU A 77 -12.66 3.77 -18.63
N HIS A 78 -11.39 3.41 -18.80
CA HIS A 78 -10.52 3.98 -19.83
C HIS A 78 -10.43 3.10 -21.09
N GLY A 79 -11.18 1.98 -21.15
CA GLY A 79 -11.16 1.07 -22.30
C GLY A 79 -9.81 0.40 -22.52
N ILE A 80 -9.02 0.22 -21.46
CA ILE A 80 -7.70 -0.42 -21.54
C ILE A 80 -7.87 -1.92 -21.32
N ASP A 81 -7.57 -2.70 -22.34
CA ASP A 81 -7.47 -4.15 -22.22
C ASP A 81 -6.02 -4.58 -22.03
N PRO A 82 -5.63 -4.97 -20.80
CA PRO A 82 -4.25 -5.33 -20.52
C PRO A 82 -3.82 -6.65 -21.17
N THR A 83 -4.77 -7.49 -21.64
CA THR A 83 -4.45 -8.78 -22.24
C THR A 83 -3.81 -8.67 -23.61
N HIS A 84 -3.94 -7.53 -24.27
CA HIS A 84 -3.33 -7.25 -25.58
C HIS A 84 -1.99 -6.51 -25.50
N LEU A 85 -1.46 -6.30 -24.29
CA LEU A 85 -0.16 -5.63 -24.12
C LEU A 85 0.98 -6.60 -24.48
N GLU A 86 1.84 -6.16 -25.40
CA GLU A 86 3.03 -6.92 -25.80
C GLU A 86 4.27 -6.56 -24.95
N ALA A 87 4.25 -5.40 -24.31
CA ALA A 87 5.36 -4.90 -23.51
C ALA A 87 4.85 -4.21 -22.24
N ARG A 88 5.76 -4.02 -21.28
CA ARG A 88 5.50 -3.27 -20.05
C ARG A 88 4.96 -1.88 -20.37
N THR A 89 3.75 -1.59 -19.93
CA THR A 89 3.02 -0.36 -20.22
C THR A 89 2.57 0.32 -18.94
N LYS A 90 2.78 1.64 -18.85
CA LYS A 90 2.25 2.44 -17.74
C LYS A 90 0.75 2.64 -17.97
N ILE A 91 -0.06 2.19 -17.00
CA ILE A 91 -1.52 2.23 -17.06
C ILE A 91 -2.11 3.24 -16.08
N PHE A 92 -1.31 3.77 -15.16
CA PHE A 92 -1.73 4.80 -14.21
C PHE A 92 -0.54 5.64 -13.74
N ASP A 93 -0.78 6.92 -13.53
CA ASP A 93 0.16 7.88 -12.94
C ASP A 93 -0.66 8.95 -12.20
N GLY A 94 -0.55 9.00 -10.88
CA GLY A 94 -1.35 9.91 -10.05
C GLY A 94 -1.11 9.73 -8.57
N THR A 95 -1.97 10.32 -7.75
CA THR A 95 -1.88 10.26 -6.30
C THR A 95 -2.39 8.91 -5.74
N ALA A 96 -2.00 8.58 -4.51
CA ALA A 96 -2.51 7.40 -3.81
C ALA A 96 -4.04 7.47 -3.63
N LEU A 97 -4.61 8.68 -3.47
CA LEU A 97 -6.05 8.88 -3.34
C LEU A 97 -6.79 8.56 -4.64
N GLU A 98 -6.32 9.08 -5.77
CA GLU A 98 -6.87 8.77 -7.10
C GLU A 98 -6.78 7.29 -7.42
N ALA A 99 -5.64 6.67 -7.10
CA ALA A 99 -5.43 5.25 -7.29
C ALA A 99 -6.39 4.39 -6.46
N ALA A 100 -6.77 4.82 -5.25
CA ALA A 100 -7.69 4.08 -4.38
C ALA A 100 -9.08 3.93 -5.00
N ALA A 101 -9.52 4.88 -5.81
CA ALA A 101 -10.79 4.81 -6.55
C ALA A 101 -10.69 3.85 -7.75
N GLY A 102 -9.61 3.96 -8.55
CA GLY A 102 -9.45 3.18 -9.78
C GLY A 102 -8.97 1.74 -9.57
N PHE A 103 -8.24 1.47 -8.48
CA PHE A 103 -7.59 0.17 -8.22
C PHE A 103 -7.79 -0.32 -6.78
N PRO A 104 -9.01 -0.42 -6.25
CA PRO A 104 -9.27 -0.67 -4.83
C PRO A 104 -8.63 -1.97 -4.29
N ALA A 105 -8.47 -2.99 -5.12
CA ALA A 105 -7.82 -4.26 -4.75
C ALA A 105 -6.29 -4.24 -4.85
N ASN A 106 -5.70 -3.22 -5.50
CA ASN A 106 -4.30 -3.23 -5.91
C ASN A 106 -3.42 -2.20 -5.20
N VAL A 107 -4.00 -1.27 -4.44
CA VAL A 107 -3.28 -0.12 -3.89
C VAL A 107 -3.20 -0.10 -2.36
N ASN A 108 -3.46 -1.22 -1.70
CA ASN A 108 -3.38 -1.31 -0.25
C ASN A 108 -1.98 -0.93 0.29
N ILE A 109 -0.92 -1.34 -0.41
CA ILE A 109 0.46 -0.99 -0.04
C ILE A 109 0.69 0.52 -0.16
N THR A 110 0.22 1.13 -1.26
CA THR A 110 0.35 2.58 -1.49
C THR A 110 -0.45 3.37 -0.47
N ALA A 111 -1.64 2.87 -0.11
CA ALA A 111 -2.45 3.47 0.94
C ALA A 111 -1.71 3.43 2.29
N ALA A 112 -1.14 2.28 2.66
CA ALA A 112 -0.34 2.16 3.88
C ALA A 112 0.88 3.09 3.87
N LEU A 113 1.59 3.18 2.73
CA LEU A 113 2.72 4.09 2.53
C LEU A 113 2.32 5.55 2.71
N SER A 114 1.20 5.96 2.12
CA SER A 114 0.71 7.34 2.20
C SER A 114 0.32 7.73 3.63
N LEU A 115 -0.30 6.79 4.36
CA LEU A 115 -0.69 6.99 5.76
C LEU A 115 0.52 6.98 6.71
N ALA A 116 1.60 6.29 6.35
CA ALA A 116 2.86 6.30 7.09
C ALA A 116 3.70 7.57 6.83
N GLY A 117 3.50 8.22 5.68
CA GLY A 117 4.32 9.35 5.22
C GLY A 117 3.56 10.68 5.16
N ILE A 118 3.47 11.25 3.95
CA ILE A 118 3.00 12.63 3.69
C ILE A 118 1.53 12.75 3.29
N GLY A 119 0.77 11.67 3.45
CA GLY A 119 -0.65 11.64 3.12
C GLY A 119 -0.95 11.23 1.67
N PRO A 120 -2.22 10.84 1.41
CA PRO A 120 -2.62 10.24 0.14
C PRO A 120 -2.63 11.21 -1.05
N ASP A 121 -2.81 12.51 -0.80
CA ASP A 121 -2.82 13.54 -1.84
C ASP A 121 -1.42 13.90 -2.35
N LYS A 122 -0.37 13.57 -1.59
CA LYS A 122 1.02 13.92 -1.91
C LYS A 122 1.88 12.71 -2.26
N THR A 123 1.42 11.50 -1.94
CA THR A 123 2.11 10.26 -2.29
C THR A 123 1.77 9.89 -3.72
N MET A 124 2.76 9.85 -4.59
CA MET A 124 2.60 9.53 -6.02
C MET A 124 2.74 8.04 -6.28
N LEU A 125 1.94 7.53 -7.20
CA LEU A 125 1.95 6.14 -7.63
C LEU A 125 1.95 6.03 -9.15
N GLU A 126 2.86 5.22 -9.68
CA GLU A 126 2.78 4.68 -11.02
C GLU A 126 2.40 3.19 -10.97
N ILE A 127 1.45 2.78 -11.81
CA ILE A 127 1.13 1.36 -12.02
C ILE A 127 1.49 0.98 -13.46
N TRP A 128 2.27 -0.08 -13.59
CA TRP A 128 2.71 -0.65 -14.84
C TRP A 128 2.18 -2.08 -14.97
N ALA A 129 1.49 -2.35 -16.07
CA ALA A 129 1.13 -3.72 -16.47
C ALA A 129 2.28 -4.32 -17.28
N ASP A 130 2.70 -5.52 -16.94
CA ASP A 130 3.79 -6.21 -17.64
C ASP A 130 3.37 -7.64 -17.96
N PRO A 131 3.19 -7.99 -19.25
CA PRO A 131 2.77 -9.33 -19.67
C PRO A 131 3.82 -10.42 -19.37
N HIS A 132 5.07 -10.02 -19.13
CA HIS A 132 6.16 -10.95 -18.86
C HIS A 132 6.53 -11.04 -17.37
N ALA A 133 5.93 -10.18 -16.53
CA ALA A 133 6.20 -10.19 -15.11
C ALA A 133 5.61 -11.44 -14.44
N LYS A 134 6.43 -12.09 -13.61
CA LYS A 134 6.03 -13.23 -12.76
C LYS A 134 5.88 -12.83 -11.29
N ARG A 135 6.22 -11.59 -10.96
CA ARG A 135 6.23 -11.05 -9.60
C ARG A 135 5.60 -9.66 -9.57
N ASN A 136 5.00 -9.32 -8.43
CA ASN A 136 4.69 -7.93 -8.13
C ASN A 136 5.98 -7.25 -7.71
N VAL A 137 6.42 -6.22 -8.43
CA VAL A 137 7.60 -5.43 -8.09
C VAL A 137 7.15 -4.06 -7.61
N HIS A 138 7.56 -3.69 -6.40
CA HIS A 138 7.25 -2.40 -5.81
C HIS A 138 8.54 -1.67 -5.46
N THR A 139 8.75 -0.52 -6.06
CA THR A 139 9.86 0.39 -5.74
C THR A 139 9.30 1.63 -5.10
N VAL A 140 9.79 1.98 -3.92
CA VAL A 140 9.47 3.22 -3.21
C VAL A 140 10.71 4.08 -3.15
N GLU A 141 10.55 5.35 -3.45
CA GLU A 141 11.58 6.38 -3.32
C GLU A 141 11.08 7.47 -2.37
N VAL A 142 11.87 7.77 -1.37
CA VAL A 142 11.59 8.82 -0.38
C VAL A 142 12.73 9.83 -0.41
N GLU A 143 12.37 11.09 -0.58
CA GLU A 143 13.26 12.23 -0.44
C GLU A 143 12.81 13.07 0.73
N ALA A 144 13.65 13.22 1.75
CA ALA A 144 13.44 14.05 2.92
C ALA A 144 14.62 15.00 3.15
N ALA A 145 14.47 15.96 4.03
CA ALA A 145 15.56 16.87 4.37
C ALA A 145 16.73 16.13 5.05
N GLU A 146 16.39 15.14 5.86
CA GLU A 146 17.33 14.39 6.72
C GLU A 146 17.91 13.17 6.02
N THR A 147 17.21 12.63 5.00
CA THR A 147 17.61 11.37 4.37
C THR A 147 16.99 11.18 3.00
N ARG A 148 17.62 10.36 2.19
CA ARG A 148 17.06 9.80 0.96
C ARG A 148 17.25 8.31 0.98
N PHE A 149 16.19 7.56 0.64
CA PHE A 149 16.29 6.11 0.50
C PHE A 149 15.36 5.57 -0.57
N SER A 150 15.69 4.41 -1.08
CA SER A 150 14.86 3.62 -1.99
C SER A 150 14.75 2.19 -1.48
N VAL A 151 13.56 1.64 -1.60
CA VAL A 151 13.25 0.26 -1.24
C VAL A 151 12.62 -0.42 -2.44
N CYS A 152 13.15 -1.58 -2.83
CA CYS A 152 12.56 -2.43 -3.86
C CYS A 152 12.22 -3.79 -3.27
N ILE A 153 11.00 -4.27 -3.55
CA ILE A 153 10.56 -5.60 -3.15
C ILE A 153 9.92 -6.33 -4.34
N GLU A 154 10.27 -7.60 -4.49
CA GLU A 154 9.74 -8.49 -5.51
C GLU A 154 8.89 -9.56 -4.84
N GLY A 155 7.58 -9.33 -4.77
CA GLY A 155 6.63 -10.22 -4.13
C GLY A 155 6.14 -11.33 -5.06
N ILE A 156 6.04 -12.55 -4.53
CA ILE A 156 5.40 -13.66 -5.24
C ILE A 156 3.89 -13.50 -5.09
N PRO A 157 3.13 -13.43 -6.21
CA PRO A 157 1.67 -13.36 -6.16
C PRO A 157 1.08 -14.60 -5.46
N SER A 158 0.00 -14.39 -4.71
CA SER A 158 -0.74 -15.51 -4.13
C SER A 158 -1.47 -16.29 -5.24
N PRO A 159 -1.39 -17.63 -5.28
CA PRO A 159 -2.15 -18.42 -6.23
C PRO A 159 -3.68 -18.24 -6.07
N GLU A 160 -4.15 -17.99 -4.84
CA GLU A 160 -5.56 -17.82 -4.52
C GLU A 160 -6.06 -16.40 -4.86
N ASN A 161 -5.17 -15.40 -4.80
CA ASN A 161 -5.47 -14.00 -5.10
C ASN A 161 -4.26 -13.31 -5.73
N PRO A 162 -4.12 -13.33 -7.06
CA PRO A 162 -2.98 -12.73 -7.77
C PRO A 162 -2.81 -11.23 -7.57
N ALA A 163 -3.85 -10.52 -7.12
CA ALA A 163 -3.77 -9.11 -6.76
C ALA A 163 -2.98 -8.87 -5.45
N SER A 164 -2.75 -9.92 -4.65
CA SER A 164 -2.00 -9.89 -3.38
C SER A 164 -0.73 -10.73 -3.46
N GLY A 165 0.20 -10.53 -2.51
CA GLY A 165 1.44 -11.31 -2.38
C GLY A 165 1.43 -12.26 -1.19
N LEU A 166 2.24 -13.31 -1.25
CA LEU A 166 2.39 -14.30 -0.16
C LEU A 166 2.92 -13.69 1.15
N LEU A 167 3.65 -12.57 1.08
CA LEU A 167 4.14 -11.87 2.28
C LEU A 167 3.00 -11.20 3.07
N THR A 168 1.89 -10.86 2.41
CA THR A 168 0.79 -10.09 3.02
C THR A 168 0.22 -10.75 4.27
N PRO A 169 -0.20 -12.03 4.29
CA PRO A 169 -0.69 -12.67 5.50
C PRO A 169 0.39 -12.83 6.57
N LEU A 170 1.65 -13.04 6.18
CA LEU A 170 2.77 -13.13 7.11
C LEU A 170 3.01 -11.83 7.85
N SER A 171 2.82 -10.69 7.18
CA SER A 171 2.92 -9.37 7.81
C SER A 171 1.85 -9.16 8.90
N LEU A 172 0.64 -9.68 8.71
CA LEU A 172 -0.42 -9.64 9.71
C LEU A 172 -0.04 -10.50 10.93
N ILE A 173 0.47 -11.71 10.70
CA ILE A 173 0.94 -12.59 11.79
C ILE A 173 2.06 -11.90 12.59
N ALA A 174 3.01 -11.27 11.90
CA ALA A 174 4.09 -10.52 12.54
C ALA A 174 3.55 -9.34 13.38
N ALA A 175 2.58 -8.58 12.85
CA ALA A 175 1.95 -7.49 13.56
C ALA A 175 1.21 -7.97 14.83
N LEU A 176 0.47 -9.09 14.73
CA LEU A 176 -0.23 -9.69 15.88
C LEU A 176 0.77 -10.14 16.96
N ARG A 177 1.85 -10.82 16.57
CA ARG A 177 2.92 -11.20 17.52
C ARG A 177 3.57 -9.98 18.15
N GLY A 178 3.75 -8.90 17.40
CA GLY A 178 4.31 -7.64 17.90
C GLY A 178 3.49 -6.98 19.01
N LEU A 179 2.18 -7.28 19.13
CA LEU A 179 1.34 -6.72 20.22
C LEU A 179 1.77 -7.19 21.61
N THR A 180 2.31 -8.40 21.71
CA THR A 180 2.68 -9.06 22.99
C THR A 180 4.18 -9.33 23.11
N ALA A 181 4.97 -8.95 22.11
CA ALA A 181 6.41 -9.22 22.06
C ALA A 181 7.17 -8.41 23.13
N THR A 182 8.06 -9.09 23.86
CA THR A 182 8.97 -8.45 24.83
C THR A 182 10.05 -7.60 24.12
N LEU A 183 10.53 -8.05 22.95
CA LEU A 183 11.48 -7.34 22.11
C LEU A 183 10.81 -6.92 20.81
N ARG A 184 10.88 -5.65 20.50
CA ARG A 184 10.48 -5.09 19.18
C ARG A 184 11.68 -4.48 18.49
N VAL A 185 11.79 -4.70 17.19
CA VAL A 185 12.80 -4.10 16.32
C VAL A 185 12.05 -3.31 15.24
N GLY A 186 12.48 -2.09 15.01
CA GLY A 186 11.74 -1.09 14.24
C GLY A 186 10.65 -0.42 15.09
N SER A 187 10.03 0.58 14.50
CA SER A 187 9.02 1.40 15.20
C SER A 187 7.59 1.03 14.83
#